data_74e87150849678f848d65850aa72296e
#
_entry.id   74e87150849678f848d65850aa72296e
#
_cell.length_a   1.000
_cell.length_b   1.000
_cell.length_c   1.000
_cell.angle_alpha   90.00
_cell.angle_beta   90.00
_cell.angle_gamma   90.00
#
_symmetry.space_group_name_H-M   'P 1'
#
loop_
_entity.id
_entity.type
_entity.pdbx_description
1 polymer ?
#
loop_
_entity_poly.entity_id
_entity_poly.type
_entity_poly.pdbx_seq_one_letter_code
_entity_poly.pdbx_strand_id
1 'polypeptide(L)'
;MAYPIKYIENNLVWNKDGECYAYYELVPYNYSFLSPEQKIQVHDSFRQLIAQNRDGKIHALQISTESSIRSAQERSKNEVTGKLKAVAYDKIDQQTDALISMIGENQVNYRFFIGFKLLLNDQEFSMKSLTVEAKNALSDFVYDVNHKLMGDFVSMSNDEILRFQKMEKLLENKISRRFKIRRLDKDDFGYLIEHLYGQTGTAYEEYEYHLSKKKLDNETLIKYYDLIKPTRCLVEEKQRYLKIQQEDETVYVAYFTINSIVGELDFPSSEIFYYQQQQFTFPIDTSMNVEIVANRKALSTVRNKKKELKDLDNHAWQSDNETSSNMAEALESVNELETNLDQSKESMYKLSYVVRVSANDLDELKRRCNEVKDFYDDLSVKLVRPFGDMLGLHEEFLPASKRYMNDYIQYVTSDFLAGLGFGATQMLGENEGIYVGYSLDTGAMSI
;
A
#
# COMPACT_ATOMS: atom_id res chain seq x y z
N MET A 1 1.13 -20.77 -5.39
CA MET A 1 0.91 -19.46 -4.77
C MET A 1 -0.13 -19.62 -3.67
N ALA A 2 0.17 -19.25 -2.46
CA ALA A 2 -0.78 -19.32 -1.34
C ALA A 2 -1.46 -17.95 -1.23
N TYR A 3 -2.61 -17.78 -1.88
CA TYR A 3 -3.37 -16.54 -1.83
C TYR A 3 -3.69 -16.16 -0.37
N PRO A 4 -3.34 -14.93 0.08
CA PRO A 4 -3.37 -14.59 1.50
C PRO A 4 -4.77 -14.37 2.07
N ILE A 5 -5.71 -13.90 1.26
CA ILE A 5 -7.06 -13.52 1.70
C ILE A 5 -7.90 -14.78 1.91
N LYS A 6 -8.62 -14.82 3.03
CA LYS A 6 -9.55 -15.89 3.39
C LYS A 6 -11.00 -15.47 3.29
N TYR A 7 -11.32 -14.29 3.86
CA TYR A 7 -12.66 -13.71 3.86
C TYR A 7 -12.61 -12.22 3.65
N ILE A 8 -13.64 -11.69 3.03
CA ILE A 8 -13.92 -10.25 2.97
C ILE A 8 -15.36 -10.02 3.41
N GLU A 9 -15.56 -9.09 4.32
CA GLU A 9 -16.87 -8.58 4.70
C GLU A 9 -16.82 -7.06 4.84
N ASN A 10 -17.54 -6.35 3.98
CA ASN A 10 -17.43 -4.91 3.83
C ASN A 10 -15.96 -4.51 3.64
N ASN A 11 -15.40 -3.65 4.51
CA ASN A 11 -14.00 -3.24 4.48
C ASN A 11 -13.08 -4.10 5.39
N LEU A 12 -13.60 -5.20 5.95
CA LEU A 12 -12.83 -6.13 6.77
C LEU A 12 -12.29 -7.28 5.92
N VAL A 13 -11.00 -7.56 6.06
CA VAL A 13 -10.31 -8.64 5.35
C VAL A 13 -9.62 -9.54 6.36
N TRP A 14 -9.94 -10.83 6.33
CA TRP A 14 -9.25 -11.85 7.10
C TRP A 14 -8.28 -12.61 6.22
N ASN A 15 -7.06 -12.75 6.71
CA ASN A 15 -6.05 -13.57 6.04
C ASN A 15 -6.10 -15.03 6.53
N LYS A 16 -5.28 -15.88 5.91
CA LYS A 16 -5.17 -17.31 6.25
C LYS A 16 -4.65 -17.58 7.67
N ASP A 17 -3.99 -16.59 8.28
CA ASP A 17 -3.49 -16.71 9.65
C ASP A 17 -4.51 -16.27 10.71
N GLY A 18 -5.72 -15.90 10.29
CA GLY A 18 -6.77 -15.42 11.17
C GLY A 18 -6.61 -13.95 11.57
N GLU A 19 -5.63 -13.22 11.01
CA GLU A 19 -5.50 -11.78 11.24
C GLU A 19 -6.60 -11.03 10.47
N CYS A 20 -7.24 -10.05 11.11
CA CYS A 20 -8.25 -9.19 10.51
C CYS A 20 -7.68 -7.79 10.29
N TYR A 21 -7.93 -7.25 9.10
CA TYR A 21 -7.55 -5.89 8.72
C TYR A 21 -8.79 -5.09 8.32
N ALA A 22 -8.84 -3.82 8.70
CA ALA A 22 -9.83 -2.86 8.20
C ALA A 22 -9.17 -1.96 7.16
N TYR A 23 -9.75 -1.90 5.96
CA TYR A 23 -9.22 -1.12 4.83
C TYR A 23 -10.06 0.10 4.55
N TYR A 24 -9.36 1.19 4.26
CA TYR A 24 -9.92 2.47 3.88
C TYR A 24 -9.19 3.03 2.67
N GLU A 25 -9.92 3.75 1.82
CA GLU A 25 -9.34 4.65 0.85
C GLU A 25 -9.17 6.02 1.49
N LEU A 26 -7.96 6.55 1.40
CA LEU A 26 -7.65 7.92 1.79
C LEU A 26 -7.95 8.84 0.63
N VAL A 27 -8.82 9.83 0.85
CA VAL A 27 -9.04 10.89 -0.15
C VAL A 27 -7.76 11.70 -0.27
N PRO A 28 -7.15 11.78 -1.47
CA PRO A 28 -5.91 12.50 -1.67
C PRO A 28 -6.03 13.96 -1.28
N TYR A 29 -4.93 14.56 -0.84
CA TYR A 29 -4.86 15.98 -0.55
C TYR A 29 -3.86 16.67 -1.49
N ASN A 30 -4.24 17.87 -1.94
CA ASN A 30 -3.43 18.61 -2.90
C ASN A 30 -2.23 19.27 -2.21
N TYR A 31 -1.12 18.56 -2.20
CA TYR A 31 0.09 18.96 -1.49
C TYR A 31 0.75 20.22 -2.08
N SER A 32 0.64 20.44 -3.39
CA SER A 32 1.22 21.59 -4.09
C SER A 32 0.70 22.92 -3.57
N PHE A 33 -0.54 22.97 -3.11
CA PHE A 33 -1.22 24.19 -2.68
C PHE A 33 -1.24 24.39 -1.17
N LEU A 34 -0.61 23.50 -0.41
CA LEU A 34 -0.47 23.66 1.02
C LEU A 34 0.61 24.67 1.36
N SER A 35 0.34 25.56 2.32
CA SER A 35 1.38 26.39 2.93
C SER A 35 2.38 25.51 3.71
N PRO A 36 3.61 25.99 4.00
CA PRO A 36 4.57 25.25 4.80
C PRO A 36 3.99 24.77 6.14
N GLU A 37 3.20 25.61 6.80
CA GLU A 37 2.54 25.27 8.06
C GLU A 37 1.49 24.16 7.90
N GLN A 38 0.74 24.19 6.80
CA GLN A 38 -0.23 23.13 6.48
C GLN A 38 0.46 21.81 6.16
N LYS A 39 1.59 21.83 5.45
CA LYS A 39 2.42 20.65 5.19
C LYS A 39 2.89 19.99 6.49
N ILE A 40 3.38 20.79 7.43
CA ILE A 40 3.77 20.33 8.77
C ILE A 40 2.56 19.74 9.52
N GLN A 41 1.37 20.35 9.44
CA GLN A 41 0.16 19.83 10.07
C GLN A 41 -0.26 18.47 9.50
N VAL A 42 -0.15 18.27 8.20
CA VAL A 42 -0.43 16.98 7.55
C VAL A 42 0.58 15.93 8.00
N HIS A 43 1.87 16.26 7.97
CA HIS A 43 2.93 15.40 8.47
C HIS A 43 2.70 14.98 9.92
N ASP A 44 2.45 15.92 10.82
CA ASP A 44 2.16 15.63 12.23
C ASP A 44 0.90 14.79 12.41
N SER A 45 -0.11 14.96 11.55
CA SER A 45 -1.33 14.17 11.58
C SER A 45 -1.06 12.71 11.23
N PHE A 46 -0.23 12.45 10.21
CA PHE A 46 0.21 11.09 9.86
C PHE A 46 1.09 10.50 10.95
N ARG A 47 2.07 11.23 11.44
CA ARG A 47 2.92 10.79 12.55
C ARG A 47 2.10 10.36 13.75
N GLN A 48 1.12 11.16 14.14
CA GLN A 48 0.24 10.84 15.27
C GLN A 48 -0.68 9.64 14.97
N LEU A 49 -1.16 9.48 13.75
CA LEU A 49 -1.96 8.32 13.36
C LEU A 49 -1.15 7.01 13.51
N ILE A 50 0.09 7.03 13.03
CA ILE A 50 1.01 5.89 13.10
C ILE A 50 1.40 5.61 14.55
N ALA A 51 1.83 6.62 15.30
CA ALA A 51 2.30 6.49 16.68
C ALA A 51 1.20 6.05 17.68
N GLN A 52 -0.07 6.35 17.38
CA GLN A 52 -1.21 5.91 18.21
C GLN A 52 -1.55 4.42 18.02
N ASN A 53 -1.08 3.78 16.98
CA ASN A 53 -1.16 2.34 16.80
C ASN A 53 0.06 1.70 17.47
N ARG A 54 -0.07 1.36 18.75
CA ARG A 54 1.08 0.88 19.55
C ARG A 54 1.53 -0.53 19.25
N ASP A 55 0.62 -1.36 18.79
CA ASP A 55 0.86 -2.75 18.40
C ASP A 55 0.08 -3.04 17.13
N GLY A 56 0.65 -3.77 16.21
CA GLY A 56 -0.06 -4.18 15.01
C GLY A 56 0.74 -4.01 13.72
N LYS A 57 0.01 -4.02 12.63
CA LYS A 57 0.55 -3.85 11.28
C LYS A 57 -0.28 -2.83 10.53
N ILE A 58 0.38 -2.08 9.67
CA ILE A 58 -0.24 -1.17 8.72
C ILE A 58 0.17 -1.65 7.32
N HIS A 59 -0.79 -1.76 6.43
CA HIS A 59 -0.56 -2.02 5.02
C HIS A 59 -1.06 -0.82 4.22
N ALA A 60 -0.17 -0.10 3.56
CA ALA A 60 -0.52 1.06 2.76
C ALA A 60 -0.14 0.84 1.30
N LEU A 61 -1.07 1.14 0.41
CA LEU A 61 -0.94 0.94 -1.03
C LEU A 61 -1.17 2.27 -1.76
N GLN A 62 -0.22 2.66 -2.59
CA GLN A 62 -0.44 3.62 -3.66
C GLN A 62 -0.62 2.85 -4.95
N ILE A 63 -1.79 2.91 -5.54
CA ILE A 63 -2.15 2.19 -6.75
C ILE A 63 -2.39 3.19 -7.86
N SER A 64 -1.68 3.02 -8.96
CA SER A 64 -1.86 3.81 -10.16
C SER A 64 -3.18 3.44 -10.85
N THR A 65 -3.88 4.43 -11.35
CA THR A 65 -5.06 4.26 -12.20
C THR A 65 -4.90 5.17 -13.40
N GLU A 66 -5.25 4.69 -14.58
CA GLU A 66 -5.29 5.51 -15.76
C GLU A 66 -6.71 6.05 -15.96
N SER A 67 -6.83 7.33 -16.17
CA SER A 67 -8.08 7.96 -16.59
C SER A 67 -7.97 8.41 -18.02
N SER A 68 -8.94 8.00 -18.85
CA SER A 68 -9.02 8.45 -20.23
C SER A 68 -9.61 9.86 -20.29
N ILE A 69 -8.90 10.77 -20.96
CA ILE A 69 -9.41 12.11 -21.26
C ILE A 69 -10.72 12.01 -22.03
N ARG A 70 -10.83 11.06 -22.97
CA ARG A 70 -12.03 10.86 -23.78
C ARG A 70 -13.22 10.47 -22.92
N SER A 71 -13.04 9.50 -22.00
CA SER A 71 -14.10 9.06 -21.09
C SER A 71 -14.58 10.20 -20.18
N ALA A 72 -13.67 11.03 -19.65
CA ALA A 72 -14.01 12.19 -18.85
C ALA A 72 -14.84 13.23 -19.64
N GLN A 73 -14.45 13.49 -20.88
CA GLN A 73 -15.17 14.42 -21.74
C GLN A 73 -16.54 13.88 -22.22
N GLU A 74 -16.67 12.57 -22.42
CA GLU A 74 -17.97 11.95 -22.72
C GLU A 74 -18.95 12.12 -21.56
N ARG A 75 -18.48 12.03 -20.30
CA ARG A 75 -19.31 12.35 -19.13
C ARG A 75 -19.78 13.81 -19.16
N SER A 76 -18.87 14.73 -19.46
CA SER A 76 -19.22 16.16 -19.61
C SER A 76 -20.28 16.38 -20.70
N LYS A 77 -20.24 15.63 -21.80
CA LYS A 77 -21.29 15.68 -22.84
C LYS A 77 -22.66 15.23 -22.31
N ASN A 78 -22.70 14.23 -21.44
CA ASN A 78 -23.96 13.74 -20.88
C ASN A 78 -24.70 14.80 -20.03
N GLU A 79 -23.96 15.75 -19.46
CA GLU A 79 -24.53 16.87 -18.68
C GLU A 79 -25.04 18.02 -19.54
N VAL A 80 -24.63 18.09 -20.81
CA VAL A 80 -25.04 19.16 -21.70
C VAL A 80 -26.49 19.05 -22.10
N THR A 81 -27.27 20.05 -21.77
CA THR A 81 -28.70 20.17 -22.11
C THR A 81 -29.01 21.43 -22.90
N GLY A 82 -30.14 21.46 -23.62
CA GLY A 82 -30.63 22.64 -24.30
C GLY A 82 -30.42 22.64 -25.82
N LYS A 83 -30.81 23.78 -26.47
CA LYS A 83 -30.86 23.88 -27.92
C LYS A 83 -29.50 23.90 -28.64
N LEU A 84 -28.44 24.23 -27.92
CA LEU A 84 -27.08 24.29 -28.48
C LEU A 84 -26.25 22.98 -28.20
N LYS A 85 -26.93 21.91 -27.81
CA LYS A 85 -26.28 20.62 -27.46
C LYS A 85 -25.32 20.15 -28.55
N ALA A 86 -25.70 20.19 -29.81
CA ALA A 86 -24.85 19.77 -30.93
C ALA A 86 -23.57 20.59 -31.07
N VAL A 87 -23.67 21.91 -30.88
CA VAL A 87 -22.52 22.83 -30.94
C VAL A 87 -21.60 22.60 -29.74
N ALA A 88 -22.16 22.36 -28.57
CA ALA A 88 -21.38 22.06 -27.38
C ALA A 88 -20.60 20.71 -27.53
N TYR A 89 -21.24 19.69 -28.10
CA TYR A 89 -20.60 18.39 -28.38
C TYR A 89 -19.42 18.54 -29.34
N ASP A 90 -19.63 19.23 -30.47
CA ASP A 90 -18.54 19.50 -31.42
C ASP A 90 -17.38 20.24 -30.77
N LYS A 91 -17.68 21.21 -29.89
CA LYS A 91 -16.67 21.96 -29.16
C LYS A 91 -15.90 21.09 -28.16
N ILE A 92 -16.60 20.19 -27.42
CA ILE A 92 -16.00 19.25 -26.50
C ILE A 92 -15.09 18.29 -27.27
N ASP A 93 -15.54 17.75 -28.42
CA ASP A 93 -14.73 16.86 -29.26
C ASP A 93 -13.45 17.53 -29.75
N GLN A 94 -13.54 18.75 -30.30
CA GLN A 94 -12.37 19.49 -30.71
C GLN A 94 -11.38 19.76 -29.57
N GLN A 95 -11.90 20.08 -28.36
CA GLN A 95 -11.05 20.25 -27.19
C GLN A 95 -10.41 18.95 -26.76
N THR A 96 -11.16 17.84 -26.78
CA THR A 96 -10.66 16.50 -26.45
C THR A 96 -9.52 16.09 -27.37
N ASP A 97 -9.69 16.23 -28.68
CA ASP A 97 -8.67 15.87 -29.66
C ASP A 97 -7.42 16.77 -29.53
N ALA A 98 -7.60 18.04 -29.25
CA ALA A 98 -6.49 18.98 -28.99
C ALA A 98 -5.72 18.56 -27.72
N LEU A 99 -6.42 18.23 -26.64
CA LEU A 99 -5.79 17.77 -25.39
C LEU A 99 -5.03 16.46 -25.58
N ILE A 100 -5.65 15.45 -26.21
CA ILE A 100 -5.02 14.17 -26.48
C ILE A 100 -3.74 14.35 -27.31
N SER A 101 -3.75 15.28 -28.27
CA SER A 101 -2.56 15.57 -29.08
C SER A 101 -1.43 16.22 -28.28
N MET A 102 -1.74 16.92 -27.18
CA MET A 102 -0.75 17.64 -26.36
C MET A 102 -0.17 16.79 -25.22
N ILE A 103 -1.01 16.03 -24.53
CA ILE A 103 -0.65 15.34 -23.28
C ILE A 103 -0.87 13.83 -23.31
N GLY A 104 -1.33 13.26 -24.43
CA GLY A 104 -1.69 11.84 -24.54
C GLY A 104 -3.13 11.58 -24.15
N GLU A 105 -3.62 10.38 -24.45
CA GLU A 105 -5.02 9.99 -24.17
C GLU A 105 -5.24 9.63 -22.70
N ASN A 106 -4.28 8.93 -22.09
CA ASN A 106 -4.38 8.44 -20.74
C ASN A 106 -3.50 9.22 -19.78
N GLN A 107 -4.07 9.58 -18.65
CA GLN A 107 -3.38 10.25 -17.55
C GLN A 107 -3.24 9.27 -16.38
N VAL A 108 -2.05 9.21 -15.79
CA VAL A 108 -1.80 8.39 -14.60
C VAL A 108 -2.23 9.19 -13.37
N ASN A 109 -3.18 8.63 -12.64
CA ASN A 109 -3.63 9.11 -11.34
C ASN A 109 -3.30 8.07 -10.27
N TYR A 110 -3.48 8.40 -9.00
CA TYR A 110 -3.17 7.51 -7.90
C TYR A 110 -4.31 7.45 -6.88
N ARG A 111 -4.57 6.23 -6.42
CA ARG A 111 -5.47 5.96 -5.31
C ARG A 111 -4.65 5.45 -4.12
N PHE A 112 -5.07 5.81 -2.93
CA PHE A 112 -4.33 5.50 -1.70
C PHE A 112 -5.19 4.66 -0.78
N PHE A 113 -4.76 3.43 -0.54
CA PHE A 113 -5.46 2.50 0.33
C PHE A 113 -4.63 2.23 1.58
N ILE A 114 -5.28 2.22 2.73
CA ILE A 114 -4.61 1.94 3.99
C ILE A 114 -5.39 0.90 4.80
N GLY A 115 -4.71 -0.17 5.18
CA GLY A 115 -5.22 -1.25 5.99
C GLY A 115 -4.57 -1.27 7.37
N PHE A 116 -5.36 -1.42 8.41
CA PHE A 116 -4.89 -1.55 9.78
C PHE A 116 -5.27 -2.91 10.33
N LYS A 117 -4.29 -3.65 10.86
CA LYS A 117 -4.58 -4.87 11.60
C LYS A 117 -5.36 -4.53 12.86
N LEU A 118 -6.50 -5.18 13.04
CA LEU A 118 -7.31 -5.09 14.24
C LEU A 118 -6.83 -6.10 15.28
N LEU A 119 -6.58 -5.63 16.50
CA LEU A 119 -6.13 -6.45 17.62
C LEU A 119 -7.26 -6.59 18.63
N LEU A 120 -7.70 -7.80 18.88
CA LEU A 120 -8.61 -8.07 19.98
C LEU A 120 -7.83 -7.88 21.29
N ASN A 121 -8.16 -6.82 22.03
CA ASN A 121 -7.56 -6.61 23.36
C ASN A 121 -8.11 -7.64 24.34
N ASP A 122 -7.28 -8.56 24.78
CA ASP A 122 -7.60 -9.55 25.82
C ASP A 122 -7.88 -8.93 27.22
N GLN A 123 -7.73 -7.62 27.37
CA GLN A 123 -7.89 -6.93 28.66
C GLN A 123 -9.34 -6.71 29.15
N GLU A 124 -10.36 -7.00 28.35
CA GLU A 124 -11.75 -7.03 28.82
C GLU A 124 -12.18 -8.40 29.43
N PHE A 125 -11.27 -9.36 29.46
CA PHE A 125 -11.50 -10.64 30.12
C PHE A 125 -11.33 -10.53 31.64
N SER A 126 -12.40 -10.15 32.33
CA SER A 126 -12.48 -10.27 33.77
C SER A 126 -12.49 -11.74 34.19
N MET A 127 -11.97 -12.04 35.40
CA MET A 127 -11.81 -13.39 35.98
C MET A 127 -13.05 -14.33 36.00
N LYS A 128 -14.17 -13.93 35.42
CA LYS A 128 -15.35 -14.79 35.20
C LYS A 128 -15.28 -15.65 33.93
N SER A 129 -14.27 -15.49 33.10
CA SER A 129 -14.14 -16.14 31.78
C SER A 129 -13.17 -17.32 31.72
N LEU A 130 -12.48 -17.65 32.80
CA LEU A 130 -11.52 -18.78 32.82
C LEU A 130 -12.12 -20.13 32.37
N THR A 131 -13.42 -20.36 32.59
CA THR A 131 -14.12 -21.56 32.09
C THR A 131 -14.51 -21.41 30.60
N VAL A 132 -14.64 -20.19 30.10
CA VAL A 132 -14.92 -19.90 28.70
C VAL A 132 -13.63 -19.91 27.88
N GLU A 133 -12.50 -19.44 28.46
CA GLU A 133 -11.18 -19.52 27.83
C GLU A 133 -10.72 -20.96 27.60
N ALA A 134 -10.95 -21.84 28.54
CA ALA A 134 -10.67 -23.27 28.36
C ALA A 134 -11.55 -23.92 27.29
N LYS A 135 -12.81 -23.49 27.15
CA LYS A 135 -13.70 -23.89 26.05
C LYS A 135 -13.26 -23.27 24.72
N ASN A 136 -12.83 -22.01 24.71
CA ASN A 136 -12.36 -21.34 23.50
C ASN A 136 -11.01 -21.90 23.04
N ALA A 137 -10.06 -22.17 23.94
CA ALA A 137 -8.81 -22.83 23.61
C ALA A 137 -9.01 -24.26 23.07
N LEU A 138 -10.02 -24.97 23.58
CA LEU A 138 -10.41 -26.29 23.05
C LEU A 138 -11.12 -26.14 21.69
N SER A 139 -11.94 -25.11 21.54
CA SER A 139 -12.59 -24.75 20.28
C SER A 139 -11.55 -24.34 19.23
N ASP A 140 -10.56 -23.53 19.60
CA ASP A 140 -9.48 -23.11 18.72
C ASP A 140 -8.57 -24.28 18.32
N PHE A 141 -8.31 -25.22 19.24
CA PHE A 141 -7.58 -26.45 18.93
C PHE A 141 -8.38 -27.38 18.00
N VAL A 142 -9.67 -27.58 18.26
CA VAL A 142 -10.58 -28.36 17.39
C VAL A 142 -10.75 -27.67 16.04
N TYR A 143 -10.77 -26.34 16.03
CA TYR A 143 -10.80 -25.48 14.83
C TYR A 143 -9.53 -25.66 14.00
N ASP A 144 -8.35 -25.58 14.61
CA ASP A 144 -7.04 -25.78 13.94
C ASP A 144 -6.89 -27.19 13.38
N VAL A 145 -7.38 -28.21 14.08
CA VAL A 145 -7.36 -29.60 13.62
C VAL A 145 -8.35 -29.81 12.46
N ASN A 146 -9.57 -29.28 12.56
CA ASN A 146 -10.54 -29.34 11.47
C ASN A 146 -10.10 -28.51 10.24
N HIS A 147 -9.43 -27.38 10.45
CA HIS A 147 -8.88 -26.54 9.39
C HIS A 147 -7.78 -27.27 8.59
N LYS A 148 -6.91 -28.04 9.29
CA LYS A 148 -5.88 -28.87 8.65
C LYS A 148 -6.43 -30.09 7.92
N LEU A 149 -7.60 -30.58 8.35
CA LEU A 149 -8.22 -31.80 7.81
C LEU A 149 -9.28 -31.54 6.72
N MET A 150 -10.01 -30.43 6.77
CA MET A 150 -11.15 -30.17 5.88
C MET A 150 -10.96 -29.06 4.86
N GLY A 151 -9.79 -28.41 4.78
CA GLY A 151 -9.50 -27.34 3.81
C GLY A 151 -10.64 -26.33 3.67
N ASP A 152 -10.37 -25.06 3.71
CA ASP A 152 -11.18 -23.90 3.29
C ASP A 152 -12.62 -23.67 3.80
N PHE A 153 -13.20 -24.54 4.63
CA PHE A 153 -14.52 -24.34 5.22
C PHE A 153 -14.42 -23.91 6.68
N VAL A 154 -14.27 -22.63 6.90
CA VAL A 154 -14.33 -22.08 8.24
C VAL A 154 -15.46 -21.06 8.31
N SER A 155 -16.48 -21.37 9.10
CA SER A 155 -17.48 -20.40 9.49
C SER A 155 -16.95 -19.59 10.66
N MET A 156 -16.73 -18.28 10.47
CA MET A 156 -16.53 -17.39 11.60
C MET A 156 -17.85 -17.21 12.37
N SER A 157 -17.77 -17.12 13.70
CA SER A 157 -18.96 -16.86 14.47
C SER A 157 -19.43 -15.42 14.27
N ASN A 158 -20.75 -15.21 14.20
CA ASN A 158 -21.31 -13.86 14.07
C ASN A 158 -20.85 -12.93 15.22
N ASP A 159 -20.61 -13.48 16.41
CA ASP A 159 -20.11 -12.70 17.55
C ASP A 159 -18.68 -12.18 17.34
N GLU A 160 -17.84 -12.96 16.68
CA GLU A 160 -16.47 -12.55 16.33
C GLU A 160 -16.48 -11.45 15.29
N ILE A 161 -17.27 -11.61 14.24
CA ILE A 161 -17.46 -10.57 13.22
C ILE A 161 -17.96 -9.27 13.85
N LEU A 162 -18.96 -9.32 14.72
CA LEU A 162 -19.50 -8.17 15.43
C LEU A 162 -18.46 -7.46 16.31
N ARG A 163 -17.52 -8.21 16.92
CA ARG A 163 -16.42 -7.62 17.68
C ARG A 163 -15.48 -6.83 16.77
N PHE A 164 -15.07 -7.41 15.65
CA PHE A 164 -14.22 -6.71 14.68
C PHE A 164 -14.91 -5.48 14.07
N GLN A 165 -16.21 -5.55 13.78
CA GLN A 165 -16.98 -4.40 13.30
C GLN A 165 -17.05 -3.26 14.34
N LYS A 166 -17.16 -3.57 15.63
CA LYS A 166 -17.08 -2.54 16.69
C LYS A 166 -15.71 -1.88 16.75
N MET A 167 -14.65 -2.68 16.64
CA MET A 167 -13.29 -2.16 16.64
C MET A 167 -13.00 -1.31 15.40
N GLU A 168 -13.47 -1.77 14.25
CA GLU A 168 -13.38 -1.03 13.00
C GLU A 168 -14.03 0.36 13.12
N LYS A 169 -15.25 0.43 13.69
CA LYS A 169 -15.95 1.69 13.90
C LYS A 169 -15.19 2.66 14.83
N LEU A 170 -14.51 2.13 15.85
CA LEU A 170 -13.65 2.95 16.71
C LEU A 170 -12.42 3.46 15.96
N LEU A 171 -11.83 2.63 15.13
CA LEU A 171 -10.69 2.99 14.29
C LEU A 171 -11.08 4.04 13.24
N GLU A 172 -12.20 3.84 12.53
CA GLU A 172 -12.74 4.81 11.58
C GLU A 172 -12.95 6.19 12.21
N ASN A 173 -13.61 6.23 13.37
CA ASN A 173 -13.83 7.48 14.12
C ASN A 173 -12.53 8.18 14.51
N LYS A 174 -11.45 7.42 14.70
CA LYS A 174 -10.12 7.95 15.04
C LYS A 174 -9.44 8.53 13.81
N ILE A 175 -9.49 7.84 12.68
CA ILE A 175 -8.85 8.26 11.43
C ILE A 175 -9.61 9.46 10.83
N SER A 176 -10.93 9.40 10.76
CA SER A 176 -11.79 10.43 10.13
C SER A 176 -11.75 11.80 10.83
N ARG A 177 -11.21 11.87 12.05
CA ARG A 177 -10.92 13.16 12.71
C ARG A 177 -9.79 13.96 12.06
N ARG A 178 -8.93 13.30 11.29
CA ARG A 178 -7.73 13.90 10.69
C ARG A 178 -7.71 13.83 9.18
N PHE A 179 -8.26 12.76 8.63
CA PHE A 179 -8.22 12.46 7.21
C PHE A 179 -9.63 12.17 6.69
N LYS A 180 -9.91 12.62 5.47
CA LYS A 180 -11.09 12.15 4.76
C LYS A 180 -10.80 10.73 4.28
N ILE A 181 -11.63 9.78 4.70
CA ILE A 181 -11.51 8.37 4.34
C ILE A 181 -12.85 7.82 3.87
N ARG A 182 -12.78 6.80 3.05
CA ARG A 182 -13.92 5.97 2.63
C ARG A 182 -13.60 4.51 2.95
N ARG A 183 -14.58 3.77 3.48
CA ARG A 183 -14.46 2.32 3.62
C ARG A 183 -14.37 1.67 2.24
N LEU A 184 -13.50 0.68 2.07
CA LEU A 184 -13.50 -0.13 0.88
C LEU A 184 -14.74 -1.01 0.83
N ASP A 185 -15.23 -1.25 -0.38
CA ASP A 185 -16.27 -2.23 -0.66
C ASP A 185 -15.72 -3.40 -1.49
N LYS A 186 -16.61 -4.24 -1.97
CA LYS A 186 -16.27 -5.43 -2.75
C LYS A 186 -15.64 -5.09 -4.10
N ASP A 187 -16.12 -4.02 -4.72
CA ASP A 187 -15.67 -3.59 -6.04
C ASP A 187 -14.25 -3.05 -5.93
N ASP A 188 -13.94 -2.31 -4.85
CA ASP A 188 -12.60 -1.86 -4.56
C ASP A 188 -11.60 -3.04 -4.39
N PHE A 189 -11.98 -4.06 -3.64
CA PHE A 189 -11.12 -5.23 -3.47
C PHE A 189 -10.97 -6.02 -4.77
N GLY A 190 -12.05 -6.18 -5.53
CA GLY A 190 -12.01 -6.78 -6.85
C GLY A 190 -11.06 -6.03 -7.77
N TYR A 191 -11.19 -4.70 -7.84
CA TYR A 191 -10.30 -3.83 -8.60
C TYR A 191 -8.83 -4.00 -8.20
N LEU A 192 -8.52 -3.94 -6.89
CA LEU A 192 -7.15 -4.11 -6.40
C LEU A 192 -6.54 -5.44 -6.84
N ILE A 193 -7.32 -6.52 -6.76
CA ILE A 193 -6.84 -7.84 -7.15
C ILE A 193 -6.64 -7.93 -8.65
N GLU A 194 -7.60 -7.47 -9.46
CA GLU A 194 -7.46 -7.48 -10.92
C GLU A 194 -6.33 -6.60 -11.40
N HIS A 195 -6.17 -5.41 -10.81
CA HIS A 195 -5.06 -4.52 -11.13
C HIS A 195 -3.69 -5.19 -10.93
N LEU A 196 -3.54 -6.03 -9.91
CA LEU A 196 -2.28 -6.72 -9.64
C LEU A 196 -2.02 -7.89 -10.60
N TYR A 197 -3.06 -8.60 -11.03
CA TYR A 197 -2.93 -9.75 -11.92
C TYR A 197 -3.19 -9.41 -13.39
N GLY A 198 -3.80 -8.26 -13.67
CA GLY A 198 -4.19 -7.81 -14.98
C GLY A 198 -3.31 -6.69 -15.51
N GLN A 199 -3.89 -6.00 -16.48
CA GLN A 199 -3.31 -4.78 -17.04
C GLN A 199 -3.22 -3.69 -15.99
N THR A 200 -2.10 -3.00 -16.00
CA THR A 200 -2.01 -1.67 -15.46
C THR A 200 -2.78 -0.74 -16.36
N GLY A 201 -3.76 -0.06 -15.83
CA GLY A 201 -4.44 0.99 -16.56
C GLY A 201 -5.92 0.79 -16.84
N THR A 202 -6.56 -0.27 -16.34
CA THR A 202 -8.03 -0.31 -16.35
C THR A 202 -8.52 0.85 -15.48
N ALA A 203 -9.24 1.79 -16.08
CA ALA A 203 -9.84 2.88 -15.32
C ALA A 203 -10.79 2.32 -14.29
N TYR A 204 -10.64 2.75 -13.03
CA TYR A 204 -11.52 2.28 -11.93
C TYR A 204 -13.01 2.54 -12.21
N GLU A 205 -13.30 3.64 -12.90
CA GLU A 205 -14.65 4.05 -13.25
C GLU A 205 -15.35 3.13 -14.27
N GLU A 206 -14.56 2.35 -15.01
CA GLU A 206 -15.04 1.34 -15.97
C GLU A 206 -15.10 -0.06 -15.36
N TYR A 207 -14.68 -0.18 -14.09
CA TYR A 207 -14.60 -1.45 -13.41
C TYR A 207 -15.95 -1.82 -12.79
N GLU A 208 -16.60 -2.83 -13.36
CA GLU A 208 -17.75 -3.50 -12.77
C GLU A 208 -17.34 -4.90 -12.31
N TYR A 209 -17.28 -5.11 -11.02
CA TYR A 209 -16.99 -6.41 -10.45
C TYR A 209 -18.24 -7.29 -10.45
N HIS A 210 -18.27 -8.25 -11.37
CA HIS A 210 -19.33 -9.24 -11.45
C HIS A 210 -19.07 -10.42 -10.50
N LEU A 211 -19.41 -10.26 -9.25
CA LEU A 211 -19.49 -11.38 -8.32
C LEU A 211 -20.53 -12.39 -8.80
N SER A 212 -20.10 -13.62 -9.09
CA SER A 212 -21.05 -14.70 -9.23
C SER A 212 -21.78 -14.87 -7.90
N LYS A 213 -23.07 -14.48 -7.86
CA LYS A 213 -23.94 -14.53 -6.67
C LYS A 213 -24.22 -15.98 -6.27
N LYS A 214 -23.22 -16.74 -5.86
CA LYS A 214 -23.45 -17.96 -5.11
C LYS A 214 -23.74 -17.53 -3.68
N LYS A 215 -25.03 -17.43 -3.34
CA LYS A 215 -25.49 -17.37 -1.96
C LYS A 215 -24.94 -18.57 -1.22
N LEU A 216 -24.02 -18.34 -0.31
CA LEU A 216 -23.78 -19.24 0.81
C LEU A 216 -24.91 -19.01 1.80
N ASP A 217 -25.35 -20.04 2.51
CA ASP A 217 -26.44 -20.01 3.49
C ASP A 217 -26.21 -19.02 4.66
N ASN A 218 -25.03 -18.43 4.76
CA ASN A 218 -24.73 -17.26 5.60
C ASN A 218 -24.43 -16.08 4.70
N GLU A 219 -25.36 -15.19 4.56
CA GLU A 219 -25.57 -14.15 3.53
C GLU A 219 -24.47 -13.09 3.38
N THR A 220 -23.34 -13.13 4.09
CA THR A 220 -22.43 -11.99 4.23
C THR A 220 -20.95 -12.25 3.90
N LEU A 221 -20.49 -13.50 3.81
CA LEU A 221 -19.06 -13.80 3.64
C LEU A 221 -18.70 -14.16 2.20
N ILE A 222 -17.80 -13.40 1.61
CA ILE A 222 -17.20 -13.71 0.30
C ILE A 222 -15.96 -14.55 0.53
N LYS A 223 -15.95 -15.74 -0.04
CA LYS A 223 -14.73 -16.55 -0.03
C LYS A 223 -13.70 -15.96 -0.99
N TYR A 224 -12.41 -16.01 -0.61
CA TYR A 224 -11.32 -15.46 -1.40
C TYR A 224 -11.24 -15.97 -2.84
N TYR A 225 -11.66 -17.20 -3.10
CA TYR A 225 -11.63 -17.76 -4.47
C TYR A 225 -12.66 -17.12 -5.39
N ASP A 226 -13.71 -16.48 -4.88
CA ASP A 226 -14.67 -15.75 -5.67
C ASP A 226 -14.05 -14.46 -6.22
N LEU A 227 -13.08 -13.87 -5.51
CA LEU A 227 -12.32 -12.70 -5.95
C LEU A 227 -11.26 -13.04 -7.02
N ILE A 228 -10.77 -14.30 -7.07
CA ILE A 228 -9.76 -14.73 -8.05
C ILE A 228 -10.41 -15.19 -9.36
N LYS A 229 -11.68 -15.64 -9.32
CA LYS A 229 -12.37 -16.21 -10.49
C LYS A 229 -12.36 -15.35 -11.74
N PRO A 230 -12.48 -14.02 -11.67
CA PRO A 230 -12.41 -13.18 -12.86
C PRO A 230 -11.01 -13.17 -13.47
N THR A 231 -9.98 -13.35 -12.66
CA THR A 231 -8.58 -13.25 -13.07
C THR A 231 -8.09 -14.57 -13.68
N ARG A 232 -8.44 -14.83 -14.94
CA ARG A 232 -7.88 -15.94 -15.73
C ARG A 232 -6.51 -15.52 -16.25
N CYS A 233 -5.50 -15.63 -15.41
CA CYS A 233 -4.13 -15.31 -15.81
C CYS A 233 -3.17 -16.44 -15.49
N LEU A 234 -2.17 -16.63 -16.34
CA LEU A 234 -1.00 -17.47 -16.07
C LEU A 234 0.14 -16.58 -15.62
N VAL A 235 0.62 -16.81 -14.42
CA VAL A 235 1.78 -16.07 -13.87
C VAL A 235 3.01 -16.96 -13.95
N GLU A 236 4.00 -16.53 -14.71
CA GLU A 236 5.31 -17.17 -14.79
C GLU A 236 6.36 -16.32 -14.07
N GLU A 237 6.99 -16.88 -13.06
CA GLU A 237 8.11 -16.22 -12.39
C GLU A 237 9.38 -16.41 -13.22
N LYS A 238 10.04 -15.29 -13.51
CA LYS A 238 11.37 -15.22 -14.10
C LYS A 238 12.33 -14.64 -13.04
N GLN A 239 13.61 -14.74 -13.30
CA GLN A 239 14.64 -14.36 -12.33
C GLN A 239 14.48 -12.93 -11.76
N ARG A 240 14.00 -11.99 -12.56
CA ARG A 240 13.87 -10.56 -12.17
C ARG A 240 12.58 -9.90 -12.59
N TYR A 241 11.58 -10.67 -13.03
CA TYR A 241 10.26 -10.16 -13.39
C TYR A 241 9.23 -11.29 -13.38
N LEU A 242 7.97 -10.94 -13.29
CA LEU A 242 6.86 -11.83 -13.57
C LEU A 242 6.39 -11.59 -15.00
N LYS A 243 6.03 -12.67 -15.70
CA LYS A 243 5.28 -12.62 -16.93
C LYS A 243 3.85 -13.05 -16.63
N ILE A 244 2.90 -12.15 -16.79
CA ILE A 244 1.48 -12.38 -16.56
C ILE A 244 0.80 -12.45 -17.91
N GLN A 245 0.23 -13.59 -18.24
CA GLN A 245 -0.50 -13.83 -19.50
C GLN A 245 -1.99 -13.90 -19.21
N GLN A 246 -2.76 -13.05 -19.85
CA GLN A 246 -4.21 -13.14 -19.99
C GLN A 246 -4.60 -13.67 -21.37
N GLU A 247 -5.90 -13.83 -21.64
CA GLU A 247 -6.37 -14.41 -22.92
C GLU A 247 -5.82 -13.65 -24.12
N ASP A 248 -5.78 -12.31 -24.08
CA ASP A 248 -5.40 -11.46 -25.21
C ASP A 248 -4.13 -10.62 -24.97
N GLU A 249 -3.58 -10.62 -23.76
CA GLU A 249 -2.49 -9.74 -23.41
C GLU A 249 -1.41 -10.39 -22.55
N THR A 250 -0.20 -9.85 -22.68
CA THR A 250 0.93 -10.22 -21.82
C THR A 250 1.48 -8.98 -21.17
N VAL A 251 1.59 -9.01 -19.84
CA VAL A 251 2.19 -7.94 -19.05
C VAL A 251 3.45 -8.47 -18.36
N TYR A 252 4.50 -7.68 -18.39
CA TYR A 252 5.75 -7.93 -17.69
C TYR A 252 5.83 -7.02 -16.47
N VAL A 253 6.10 -7.58 -15.29
CA VAL A 253 6.09 -6.85 -14.02
C VAL A 253 7.38 -7.07 -13.27
N ALA A 254 8.03 -6.01 -12.84
CA ALA A 254 9.21 -6.04 -11.98
C ALA A 254 8.90 -5.41 -10.62
N TYR A 255 9.58 -5.93 -9.59
CA TYR A 255 9.47 -5.44 -8.23
C TYR A 255 10.83 -4.99 -7.72
N PHE A 256 10.83 -3.87 -7.02
CA PHE A 256 11.98 -3.34 -6.31
C PHE A 256 11.68 -3.23 -4.82
N THR A 257 12.71 -3.32 -4.01
CA THR A 257 12.64 -3.01 -2.58
C THR A 257 13.81 -2.12 -2.18
N ILE A 258 13.70 -1.41 -1.04
CA ILE A 258 14.78 -0.58 -0.54
C ILE A 258 15.88 -1.47 0.01
N ASN A 259 17.08 -1.32 -0.55
CA ASN A 259 18.30 -1.96 -0.01
C ASN A 259 18.90 -1.12 1.12
N SER A 260 19.06 0.18 0.90
CA SER A 260 19.57 1.12 1.89
C SER A 260 19.10 2.54 1.60
N ILE A 261 19.06 3.35 2.63
CA ILE A 261 18.83 4.79 2.57
C ILE A 261 20.17 5.44 2.94
N VAL A 262 20.68 6.30 2.05
CA VAL A 262 21.96 6.96 2.23
C VAL A 262 21.73 8.37 2.78
N GLY A 263 22.18 8.64 4.02
CA GLY A 263 21.93 9.90 4.69
C GLY A 263 20.53 10.00 5.33
N GLU A 264 20.17 11.20 5.73
CA GLU A 264 18.87 11.49 6.33
C GLU A 264 17.88 11.94 5.25
N LEU A 265 16.72 11.33 5.23
CA LEU A 265 15.57 11.78 4.47
C LEU A 265 14.69 12.61 5.38
N ASP A 266 15.01 13.90 5.48
CA ASP A 266 14.30 14.81 6.36
C ASP A 266 13.12 15.47 5.64
N PHE A 267 12.02 15.57 6.37
CA PHE A 267 10.88 16.38 5.97
C PHE A 267 11.15 17.88 6.25
N PRO A 268 10.84 18.80 5.32
CA PRO A 268 10.37 18.59 3.95
C PRO A 268 11.51 18.21 3.00
N SER A 269 11.22 17.48 1.95
CA SER A 269 12.04 16.98 0.83
C SER A 269 12.14 15.45 0.78
N SER A 270 11.46 14.76 1.70
CA SER A 270 11.41 13.29 1.77
C SER A 270 10.11 12.70 1.20
N GLU A 271 9.25 13.53 0.60
CA GLU A 271 7.90 13.17 0.15
C GLU A 271 7.96 12.35 -1.16
N ILE A 272 8.47 11.13 -1.06
CA ILE A 272 8.69 10.22 -2.20
C ILE A 272 7.39 10.01 -3.00
N PHE A 273 6.25 9.80 -2.32
CA PHE A 273 4.96 9.58 -2.98
C PHE A 273 4.49 10.78 -3.82
N TYR A 274 4.86 11.98 -3.40
CA TYR A 274 4.56 13.19 -4.14
C TYR A 274 5.48 13.36 -5.35
N TYR A 275 6.79 13.16 -5.18
CA TYR A 275 7.76 13.33 -6.27
C TYR A 275 7.63 12.25 -7.34
N GLN A 276 7.25 11.02 -6.99
CA GLN A 276 6.94 9.97 -7.96
C GLN A 276 5.90 10.40 -9.00
N GLN A 277 4.86 11.12 -8.56
CA GLN A 277 3.80 11.57 -9.44
C GLN A 277 4.25 12.67 -10.41
N GLN A 278 5.31 13.40 -10.08
CA GLN A 278 5.91 14.41 -10.97
C GLN A 278 6.83 13.78 -12.00
N GLN A 279 7.54 12.72 -11.62
CA GLN A 279 8.60 12.17 -12.43
C GLN A 279 8.11 11.20 -13.50
N PHE A 280 7.10 10.37 -13.17
CA PHE A 280 6.74 9.27 -14.05
C PHE A 280 5.47 9.54 -14.85
N THR A 281 5.57 9.31 -16.16
CA THR A 281 4.44 9.33 -17.11
C THR A 281 3.82 7.95 -17.32
N PHE A 282 4.33 6.94 -16.65
CA PHE A 282 3.86 5.57 -16.68
C PHE A 282 3.45 5.10 -15.29
N PRO A 283 2.54 4.11 -15.20
CA PRO A 283 2.02 3.66 -13.91
C PRO A 283 3.08 2.97 -13.05
N ILE A 284 3.14 3.39 -11.79
CA ILE A 284 3.95 2.80 -10.71
C ILE A 284 3.05 2.55 -9.53
N ASP A 285 3.11 1.36 -8.96
CA ASP A 285 2.42 1.05 -7.71
C ASP A 285 3.43 0.89 -6.58
N THR A 286 3.03 1.25 -5.38
CA THR A 286 3.87 1.11 -4.19
C THR A 286 3.10 0.44 -3.06
N SER A 287 3.73 -0.54 -2.41
CA SER A 287 3.23 -1.19 -1.21
C SER A 287 4.15 -0.94 -0.03
N MET A 288 3.59 -0.55 1.09
CA MET A 288 4.27 -0.46 2.37
C MET A 288 3.64 -1.42 3.38
N ASN A 289 4.41 -2.38 3.84
CA ASN A 289 4.05 -3.24 4.97
C ASN A 289 4.83 -2.80 6.20
N VAL A 290 4.14 -2.24 7.18
CA VAL A 290 4.73 -1.68 8.40
C VAL A 290 4.33 -2.54 9.60
N GLU A 291 5.32 -3.11 10.29
CA GLU A 291 5.14 -3.80 11.57
C GLU A 291 5.59 -2.90 12.70
N ILE A 292 4.73 -2.67 13.66
CA ILE A 292 4.99 -1.79 14.80
C ILE A 292 5.68 -2.60 15.90
N VAL A 293 6.84 -2.14 16.33
CA VAL A 293 7.63 -2.74 17.40
C VAL A 293 7.60 -1.84 18.62
N ALA A 294 6.99 -2.30 19.70
CA ALA A 294 6.89 -1.53 20.93
C ALA A 294 8.27 -1.05 21.41
N ASN A 295 8.38 0.18 21.90
CA ASN A 295 9.63 0.86 22.26
C ASN A 295 10.57 0.00 23.11
N ARG A 296 10.07 -0.67 24.15
CA ARG A 296 10.88 -1.55 25.01
C ARG A 296 11.55 -2.68 24.24
N LYS A 297 10.82 -3.30 23.30
CA LYS A 297 11.34 -4.37 22.45
C LYS A 297 12.31 -3.83 21.41
N ALA A 298 11.99 -2.67 20.85
CA ALA A 298 12.85 -1.95 19.91
C ALA A 298 14.21 -1.62 20.53
N LEU A 299 14.24 -0.97 21.68
CA LEU A 299 15.47 -0.67 22.41
C LEU A 299 16.32 -1.91 22.72
N SER A 300 15.66 -3.01 23.12
CA SER A 300 16.38 -4.27 23.33
C SER A 300 17.03 -4.79 22.07
N THR A 301 16.32 -4.74 20.92
CA THR A 301 16.82 -5.19 19.63
C THR A 301 17.99 -4.32 19.15
N VAL A 302 17.85 -3.00 19.24
CA VAL A 302 18.88 -2.03 18.84
C VAL A 302 20.14 -2.20 19.68
N ARG A 303 20.00 -2.34 21.01
CA ARG A 303 21.13 -2.56 21.92
C ARG A 303 21.86 -3.88 21.66
N ASN A 304 21.13 -4.94 21.31
CA ASN A 304 21.72 -6.21 20.94
C ASN A 304 22.52 -6.07 19.63
N LYS A 305 21.93 -5.38 18.63
CA LYS A 305 22.64 -5.13 17.35
C LYS A 305 23.87 -4.27 17.53
N LYS A 306 23.81 -3.24 18.35
CA LYS A 306 24.96 -2.41 18.71
C LYS A 306 26.08 -3.23 19.35
N LYS A 307 25.73 -4.17 20.24
CA LYS A 307 26.69 -5.07 20.86
C LYS A 307 27.36 -5.98 19.82
N GLU A 308 26.55 -6.58 18.94
CA GLU A 308 27.04 -7.41 17.85
C GLU A 308 28.03 -6.66 16.93
N LEU A 309 27.67 -5.44 16.52
CA LEU A 309 28.54 -4.60 15.69
C LEU A 309 29.83 -4.23 16.40
N LYS A 310 29.78 -3.91 17.70
CA LYS A 310 30.99 -3.64 18.50
C LYS A 310 31.89 -4.86 18.66
N ASP A 311 31.29 -6.03 18.83
CA ASP A 311 32.05 -7.28 18.93
C ASP A 311 32.74 -7.60 17.60
N LEU A 312 32.07 -7.37 16.46
CA LEU A 312 32.67 -7.50 15.13
C LEU A 312 33.80 -6.49 14.89
N ASP A 313 33.62 -5.25 15.29
CA ASP A 313 34.64 -4.19 15.19
C ASP A 313 35.89 -4.53 16.04
N ASN A 314 35.69 -4.99 17.27
CA ASN A 314 36.78 -5.45 18.14
C ASN A 314 37.54 -6.65 17.54
N HIS A 315 36.82 -7.59 16.88
CA HIS A 315 37.47 -8.71 16.19
C HIS A 315 38.25 -8.27 14.96
N ALA A 316 37.75 -7.30 14.21
CA ALA A 316 38.50 -6.72 13.06
C ALA A 316 39.79 -6.04 13.54
N TRP A 317 39.74 -5.26 14.63
CA TRP A 317 40.87 -4.61 15.26
C TRP A 317 41.94 -5.63 15.76
N GLN A 318 41.50 -6.75 16.36
CA GLN A 318 42.40 -7.79 16.84
C GLN A 318 43.10 -8.56 15.68
N SER A 319 42.54 -8.53 14.49
CA SER A 319 43.08 -9.16 13.30
C SER A 319 43.89 -8.23 12.38
N ASP A 320 44.32 -7.05 12.88
CA ASP A 320 45.06 -6.03 12.15
C ASP A 320 44.39 -5.54 10.85
N ASN A 321 43.04 -5.66 10.77
CA ASN A 321 42.24 -5.11 9.69
C ASN A 321 41.68 -3.75 10.12
N GLU A 322 41.78 -2.74 9.24
CA GLU A 322 41.10 -1.46 9.45
C GLU A 322 39.60 -1.65 9.48
N THR A 323 38.94 -0.98 10.41
CA THR A 323 37.47 -0.90 10.47
C THR A 323 36.96 -0.34 9.16
N SER A 324 36.09 -1.07 8.46
CA SER A 324 35.53 -0.59 7.20
C SER A 324 34.66 0.64 7.47
N SER A 325 34.67 1.63 6.57
CA SER A 325 33.81 2.82 6.65
C SER A 325 32.33 2.44 6.87
N ASN A 326 31.88 1.36 6.23
CA ASN A 326 30.52 0.84 6.37
C ASN A 326 30.19 0.38 7.80
N MET A 327 31.18 -0.12 8.56
CA MET A 327 31.00 -0.53 9.96
C MET A 327 30.85 0.69 10.87
N ALA A 328 31.65 1.73 10.63
CA ALA A 328 31.55 2.98 11.38
C ALA A 328 30.19 3.66 11.15
N GLU A 329 29.74 3.78 9.92
CA GLU A 329 28.42 4.30 9.54
C GLU A 329 27.29 3.48 10.18
N ALA A 330 27.38 2.15 10.17
CA ALA A 330 26.39 1.28 10.80
C ALA A 330 26.33 1.47 12.31
N LEU A 331 27.46 1.66 12.98
CA LEU A 331 27.53 1.96 14.43
C LEU A 331 26.94 3.33 14.74
N GLU A 332 27.19 4.33 13.92
CA GLU A 332 26.64 5.67 14.08
C GLU A 332 25.11 5.64 13.93
N SER A 333 24.58 5.07 12.87
CA SER A 333 23.12 4.92 12.64
C SER A 333 22.42 4.17 13.77
N VAL A 334 23.03 3.12 14.31
CA VAL A 334 22.48 2.37 15.45
C VAL A 334 22.50 3.20 16.74
N ASN A 335 23.53 4.04 16.94
CA ASN A 335 23.61 4.96 18.09
C ASN A 335 22.54 6.05 18.02
N GLU A 336 22.33 6.64 16.84
CA GLU A 336 21.27 7.63 16.62
C GLU A 336 19.90 7.04 16.86
N LEU A 337 19.63 5.87 16.30
CA LEU A 337 18.36 5.18 16.48
C LEU A 337 18.11 4.83 17.97
N GLU A 338 19.14 4.38 18.71
CA GLU A 338 19.02 4.13 20.15
C GLU A 338 18.66 5.43 20.89
N THR A 339 19.35 6.53 20.57
CA THR A 339 19.14 7.83 21.22
C THR A 339 17.72 8.34 20.95
N ASN A 340 17.29 8.29 19.70
CA ASN A 340 15.96 8.72 19.29
C ASN A 340 14.86 7.90 19.98
N LEU A 341 14.98 6.58 20.04
CA LEU A 341 14.02 5.70 20.72
C LEU A 341 14.00 5.93 22.25
N ASP A 342 15.14 6.23 22.86
CA ASP A 342 15.22 6.47 24.31
C ASP A 342 14.64 7.83 24.69
N GLN A 343 14.81 8.85 23.85
CA GLN A 343 14.30 10.20 24.07
C GLN A 343 12.81 10.31 23.74
N SER A 344 12.38 9.85 22.56
CA SER A 344 11.00 9.98 22.10
C SER A 344 10.02 9.05 22.83
N LYS A 345 10.51 7.92 23.34
CA LYS A 345 9.68 6.82 23.87
C LYS A 345 8.69 6.26 22.84
N GLU A 346 8.88 6.57 21.57
CA GLU A 346 8.04 6.08 20.47
C GLU A 346 8.36 4.63 20.12
N SER A 347 7.45 4.00 19.37
CA SER A 347 7.67 2.67 18.77
C SER A 347 8.67 2.77 17.62
N MET A 348 9.36 1.70 17.34
CA MET A 348 10.13 1.52 16.10
C MET A 348 9.25 0.81 15.05
N TYR A 349 9.50 1.06 13.80
CA TYR A 349 8.73 0.50 12.70
C TYR A 349 9.64 -0.30 11.78
N LYS A 350 9.22 -1.53 11.47
CA LYS A 350 9.85 -2.36 10.44
C LYS A 350 9.08 -2.15 9.16
N LEU A 351 9.72 -1.52 8.21
CA LEU A 351 9.15 -1.19 6.91
C LEU A 351 9.66 -2.16 5.85
N SER A 352 8.73 -2.83 5.15
CA SER A 352 8.95 -3.37 3.82
C SER A 352 8.33 -2.41 2.81
N TYR A 353 9.13 -1.90 1.91
CA TYR A 353 8.72 -0.94 0.88
C TYR A 353 8.98 -1.56 -0.48
N VAL A 354 7.92 -1.78 -1.24
CA VAL A 354 7.99 -2.46 -2.53
C VAL A 354 7.40 -1.58 -3.62
N VAL A 355 8.16 -1.38 -4.69
CA VAL A 355 7.74 -0.65 -5.89
C VAL A 355 7.47 -1.64 -7.01
N ARG A 356 6.30 -1.56 -7.63
CA ARG A 356 5.88 -2.35 -8.79
C ARG A 356 5.95 -1.52 -10.05
N VAL A 357 6.63 -2.05 -11.05
CA VAL A 357 6.75 -1.45 -12.39
C VAL A 357 6.27 -2.47 -13.41
N SER A 358 5.43 -2.06 -14.35
CA SER A 358 4.88 -2.94 -15.37
C SER A 358 5.00 -2.34 -16.76
N ALA A 359 5.01 -3.20 -17.78
CA ALA A 359 4.98 -2.83 -19.19
C ALA A 359 4.44 -3.98 -20.05
N ASN A 360 4.00 -3.67 -21.27
CA ASN A 360 3.48 -4.68 -22.21
C ASN A 360 4.61 -5.36 -22.99
N ASP A 361 5.82 -4.85 -22.95
CA ASP A 361 7.00 -5.49 -23.52
C ASP A 361 8.23 -5.39 -22.60
N LEU A 362 9.22 -6.25 -22.84
CA LEU A 362 10.41 -6.37 -21.98
C LEU A 362 11.39 -5.20 -22.11
N ASP A 363 11.49 -4.58 -23.26
CA ASP A 363 12.45 -3.50 -23.45
C ASP A 363 11.90 -2.22 -22.82
N GLU A 364 10.61 -2.00 -22.94
CA GLU A 364 9.92 -0.95 -22.21
C GLU A 364 10.00 -1.17 -20.68
N LEU A 365 9.80 -2.41 -20.20
CA LEU A 365 10.00 -2.70 -18.78
C LEU A 365 11.41 -2.36 -18.31
N LYS A 366 12.44 -2.70 -19.09
CA LYS A 366 13.82 -2.36 -18.75
C LYS A 366 14.05 -0.85 -18.67
N ARG A 367 13.51 -0.10 -19.64
CA ARG A 367 13.59 1.37 -19.67
C ARG A 367 12.96 1.96 -18.41
N ARG A 368 11.71 1.60 -18.11
CA ARG A 368 10.99 2.05 -16.92
C ARG A 368 11.70 1.69 -15.62
N CYS A 369 12.25 0.46 -15.53
CA CYS A 369 13.03 0.03 -14.38
C CYS A 369 14.28 0.88 -14.13
N ASN A 370 14.97 1.31 -15.20
CA ASN A 370 16.13 2.19 -15.06
C ASN A 370 15.72 3.58 -14.60
N GLU A 371 14.67 4.16 -15.19
CA GLU A 371 14.14 5.48 -14.77
C GLU A 371 13.72 5.48 -13.28
N VAL A 372 13.04 4.41 -12.84
CA VAL A 372 12.67 4.27 -11.43
C VAL A 372 13.91 4.19 -10.54
N LYS A 373 14.90 3.41 -10.93
CA LYS A 373 16.14 3.29 -10.16
C LYS A 373 16.86 4.62 -10.05
N ASP A 374 17.01 5.34 -11.18
CA ASP A 374 17.69 6.63 -11.22
C ASP A 374 16.99 7.66 -10.35
N PHE A 375 15.65 7.72 -10.41
CA PHE A 375 14.84 8.59 -9.55
C PHE A 375 15.08 8.34 -8.05
N TYR A 376 15.08 7.09 -7.62
CA TYR A 376 15.32 6.77 -6.22
C TYR A 376 16.77 6.99 -5.81
N ASP A 377 17.72 6.76 -6.72
CA ASP A 377 19.14 7.07 -6.50
C ASP A 377 19.35 8.58 -6.28
N ASP A 378 18.64 9.44 -7.02
CA ASP A 378 18.65 10.91 -6.85
C ASP A 378 18.09 11.33 -5.48
N LEU A 379 17.14 10.58 -4.93
CA LEU A 379 16.61 10.78 -3.58
C LEU A 379 17.46 10.10 -2.50
N SER A 380 18.65 9.62 -2.82
CA SER A 380 19.53 8.90 -1.89
C SER A 380 18.92 7.59 -1.34
N VAL A 381 17.97 7.00 -2.04
CA VAL A 381 17.36 5.71 -1.72
C VAL A 381 17.83 4.66 -2.71
N LYS A 382 18.59 3.67 -2.24
CA LYS A 382 19.09 2.59 -3.08
C LYS A 382 18.07 1.49 -3.22
N LEU A 383 17.50 1.33 -4.41
CA LEU A 383 16.62 0.22 -4.72
C LEU A 383 17.40 -1.00 -5.20
N VAL A 384 16.93 -2.17 -4.83
CA VAL A 384 17.38 -3.45 -5.34
C VAL A 384 16.20 -4.20 -5.97
N ARG A 385 16.48 -4.96 -7.01
CA ARG A 385 15.56 -5.91 -7.62
C ARG A 385 16.03 -7.31 -7.26
N PRO A 386 15.44 -7.95 -6.23
CA PRO A 386 15.84 -9.27 -5.77
C PRO A 386 15.74 -10.33 -6.86
N PHE A 387 16.54 -11.35 -6.74
CA PHE A 387 16.63 -12.40 -7.73
C PHE A 387 15.81 -13.61 -7.28
N GLY A 388 14.77 -13.96 -8.03
CA GLY A 388 13.93 -15.13 -7.71
C GLY A 388 12.84 -14.90 -6.66
N ASP A 389 12.59 -13.64 -6.23
CA ASP A 389 11.62 -13.29 -5.19
C ASP A 389 10.45 -12.46 -5.72
N MET A 390 10.28 -12.42 -7.04
CA MET A 390 9.27 -11.56 -7.66
C MET A 390 7.84 -11.92 -7.23
N LEU A 391 7.57 -13.20 -7.06
CA LEU A 391 6.26 -13.68 -6.65
C LEU A 391 5.94 -13.32 -5.20
N GLY A 392 6.92 -13.43 -4.30
CA GLY A 392 6.76 -13.03 -2.91
C GLY A 392 6.54 -11.52 -2.76
N LEU A 393 7.26 -10.71 -3.52
CA LEU A 393 7.08 -9.26 -3.56
C LEU A 393 5.71 -8.87 -4.14
N HIS A 394 5.21 -9.61 -5.14
CA HIS A 394 3.86 -9.45 -5.65
C HIS A 394 2.81 -9.72 -4.56
N GLU A 395 3.01 -10.75 -3.74
CA GLU A 395 2.09 -11.05 -2.64
C GLU A 395 2.01 -9.92 -1.61
N GLU A 396 3.07 -9.12 -1.43
CA GLU A 396 3.06 -7.97 -0.51
C GLU A 396 2.11 -6.83 -0.93
N PHE A 397 1.59 -6.83 -2.16
CA PHE A 397 0.55 -5.89 -2.60
C PHE A 397 -0.87 -6.37 -2.28
N LEU A 398 -1.07 -7.66 -2.03
CA LEU A 398 -2.40 -8.20 -1.77
C LEU A 398 -2.93 -7.75 -0.40
N PRO A 399 -4.20 -7.37 -0.28
CA PRO A 399 -4.78 -6.99 1.00
C PRO A 399 -4.58 -8.06 2.09
N ALA A 400 -4.27 -7.61 3.30
CA ALA A 400 -3.97 -8.45 4.47
C ALA A 400 -2.81 -9.45 4.27
N SER A 401 -1.95 -9.23 3.29
CA SER A 401 -0.78 -10.05 3.04
C SER A 401 0.23 -9.97 4.19
N LYS A 402 1.07 -10.97 4.26
CA LYS A 402 2.26 -10.94 5.11
C LYS A 402 3.41 -10.29 4.36
N ARG A 403 4.27 -9.60 5.10
CA ARG A 403 5.58 -9.23 4.58
C ARG A 403 6.35 -10.51 4.21
N TYR A 404 6.77 -10.58 2.95
CA TYR A 404 7.54 -11.70 2.41
C TYR A 404 9.04 -11.53 2.69
N MET A 405 9.58 -10.35 2.34
CA MET A 405 11.00 -10.09 2.43
C MET A 405 11.42 -9.75 3.86
N ASN A 406 12.44 -10.45 4.37
CA ASN A 406 13.03 -10.18 5.69
C ASN A 406 14.41 -9.53 5.58
N ASP A 407 15.11 -9.69 4.46
CA ASP A 407 16.49 -9.26 4.26
C ASP A 407 16.60 -7.74 3.95
N TYR A 408 15.52 -7.15 3.46
CA TYR A 408 15.46 -5.74 3.02
C TYR A 408 14.53 -4.88 3.90
N ILE A 409 14.40 -5.24 5.17
CA ILE A 409 13.59 -4.47 6.11
C ILE A 409 14.35 -3.22 6.52
N GLN A 410 13.68 -2.08 6.43
CA GLN A 410 14.17 -0.82 6.99
C GLN A 410 13.58 -0.61 8.39
N TYR A 411 14.45 -0.21 9.32
CA TYR A 411 14.02 0.17 10.68
C TYR A 411 13.90 1.69 10.72
N VAL A 412 12.68 2.18 10.82
CA VAL A 412 12.35 3.59 10.67
C VAL A 412 11.54 4.12 11.84
N THR A 413 11.44 5.46 11.92
CA THR A 413 10.63 6.18 12.91
C THR A 413 9.24 6.51 12.36
N SER A 414 8.33 6.96 13.23
CA SER A 414 7.02 7.48 12.81
C SER A 414 7.17 8.76 11.98
N ASP A 415 8.19 9.55 12.25
CA ASP A 415 8.53 10.77 11.54
C ASP A 415 8.90 10.49 10.08
N PHE A 416 9.81 9.53 9.87
CA PHE A 416 10.18 9.07 8.54
C PHE A 416 8.97 8.59 7.72
N LEU A 417 8.12 7.74 8.32
CA LEU A 417 6.94 7.22 7.62
C LEU A 417 5.95 8.33 7.24
N ALA A 418 5.79 9.33 8.12
CA ALA A 418 4.95 10.49 7.83
C ALA A 418 5.56 11.39 6.74
N GLY A 419 6.90 11.50 6.74
CA GLY A 419 7.66 12.28 5.76
C GLY A 419 7.57 11.77 4.33
N LEU A 420 7.23 10.49 4.12
CA LEU A 420 7.08 9.92 2.77
C LEU A 420 5.95 10.58 1.94
N GLY A 421 5.02 11.30 2.56
CA GLY A 421 3.95 12.04 1.87
C GLY A 421 2.82 11.14 1.33
N PHE A 422 2.47 10.07 2.06
CA PHE A 422 1.37 9.19 1.65
C PHE A 422 0.04 9.94 1.53
N GLY A 423 -0.63 9.84 0.38
CA GLY A 423 -1.85 10.58 0.07
C GLY A 423 -1.61 11.99 -0.50
N ALA A 424 -0.36 12.44 -0.59
CA ALA A 424 -0.02 13.69 -1.27
C ALA A 424 -0.24 13.55 -2.78
N THR A 425 -0.85 14.57 -3.39
CA THR A 425 -1.10 14.60 -4.83
C THR A 425 -0.88 16.00 -5.38
N GLN A 426 -0.74 16.06 -6.69
CA GLN A 426 -0.71 17.30 -7.46
C GLN A 426 -2.02 17.56 -8.20
N MET A 427 -3.02 16.72 -8.01
CA MET A 427 -4.29 16.86 -8.70
C MET A 427 -4.92 18.22 -8.39
N LEU A 428 -5.29 18.93 -9.44
CA LEU A 428 -6.09 20.15 -9.39
C LEU A 428 -7.55 19.77 -9.65
N GLY A 429 -8.46 20.33 -8.84
CA GLY A 429 -9.90 20.12 -9.03
C GLY A 429 -10.44 18.87 -8.31
N GLU A 430 -11.67 18.53 -8.64
CA GLU A 430 -12.40 17.38 -8.14
C GLU A 430 -12.54 16.31 -9.22
N ASN A 431 -12.94 15.11 -8.87
CA ASN A 431 -13.14 14.02 -9.84
C ASN A 431 -14.43 14.16 -10.66
N GLU A 432 -15.31 15.08 -10.25
CA GLU A 432 -16.60 15.36 -10.90
C GLU A 432 -16.74 16.85 -11.12
N GLY A 433 -17.23 17.25 -12.30
CA GLY A 433 -17.46 18.66 -12.62
C GLY A 433 -17.22 18.99 -14.08
N ILE A 434 -17.08 20.29 -14.38
CA ILE A 434 -16.79 20.79 -15.71
C ILE A 434 -15.28 20.92 -15.88
N TYR A 435 -14.75 20.35 -16.95
CA TYR A 435 -13.34 20.51 -17.30
C TYR A 435 -12.96 22.00 -17.43
N VAL A 436 -12.00 22.43 -16.64
CA VAL A 436 -11.51 23.82 -16.61
C VAL A 436 -10.18 23.99 -17.33
N GLY A 437 -9.34 22.97 -17.29
CA GLY A 437 -8.01 23.02 -17.89
C GLY A 437 -7.13 21.83 -17.52
N TYR A 438 -5.84 21.99 -17.75
CA TYR A 438 -4.82 21.03 -17.32
C TYR A 438 -3.62 21.77 -16.72
N SER A 439 -2.94 21.10 -15.82
CA SER A 439 -1.70 21.61 -15.24
C SER A 439 -0.58 21.53 -16.28
N LEU A 440 0.11 22.64 -16.53
CA LEU A 440 1.28 22.66 -17.42
C LEU A 440 2.46 21.85 -16.86
N ASP A 441 2.57 21.77 -15.54
CA ASP A 441 3.70 21.10 -14.88
C ASP A 441 3.50 19.57 -14.80
N THR A 442 2.27 19.10 -14.61
CA THR A 442 1.96 17.69 -14.38
C THR A 442 1.19 17.03 -15.51
N GLY A 443 0.64 17.80 -16.43
CA GLY A 443 -0.31 17.29 -17.43
C GLY A 443 -1.65 16.83 -16.86
N ALA A 444 -1.84 16.87 -15.54
CA ALA A 444 -3.07 16.41 -14.90
C ALA A 444 -4.26 17.30 -15.26
N MET A 445 -5.41 16.67 -15.56
CA MET A 445 -6.65 17.39 -15.81
C MET A 445 -7.17 18.03 -14.53
N SER A 446 -7.74 19.23 -14.67
CA SER A 446 -8.50 19.93 -13.64
C SER A 446 -9.97 19.95 -14.04
N ILE A 447 -10.79 19.29 -13.27
CA ILE A 447 -12.23 19.24 -13.42
C ILE A 447 -12.89 20.12 -12.36
#